data_f97c96acbe44c0b4c944b3c154ace09a
#
_entry.id   f97c96acbe44c0b4c944b3c154ace09a
#
_cell.length_a   1.000
_cell.length_b   1.000
_cell.length_c   1.000
_cell.angle_alpha   90.00
_cell.angle_beta   90.00
_cell.angle_gamma   90.00
#
_symmetry.space_group_name_H-M   'P 1'
#
loop_
_entity.id
_entity.type
_entity.pdbx_description
1 polymer ?
#
loop_
_entity_poly.entity_id
_entity_poly.type
_entity_poly.pdbx_seq_one_letter_code
_entity_poly.pdbx_strand_id
1 'polypeptide(L)'
;MKGLLKKFRENKKGFTLAELLVVVAIVAILVAISVPIFTAQLSKAQKATNQANMRAAKVAAVAQYMTSEKDGEKVFYKYNLENGTVAESDKDPSDETNGYTELSINDAAGDDKYTDIMVIVKAAPEDGNKDSRVQVYIKKKK
;
A
#
# COMPACT_ATOMS: atom_id res chain seq x y z
N MET A 1 26.16 -36.49 47.81
CA MET A 1 25.29 -35.40 47.30
C MET A 1 26.07 -34.19 46.81
N LYS A 2 27.16 -33.78 47.49
CA LYS A 2 27.97 -32.63 47.03
C LYS A 2 28.69 -32.86 45.69
N GLY A 3 29.03 -34.12 45.32
CA GLY A 3 29.67 -34.46 44.04
C GLY A 3 28.76 -34.41 42.83
N LEU A 4 27.47 -34.67 42.98
CA LEU A 4 26.45 -34.58 41.94
C LEU A 4 26.16 -33.12 41.55
N LEU A 5 26.04 -32.26 42.52
CA LEU A 5 25.85 -30.81 42.31
C LEU A 5 27.07 -30.18 41.62
N LYS A 6 28.27 -30.63 41.96
CA LYS A 6 29.51 -30.19 41.34
C LYS A 6 29.58 -30.66 39.87
N LYS A 7 29.15 -31.91 39.61
CA LYS A 7 29.10 -32.49 38.27
C LYS A 7 28.01 -31.82 37.38
N PHE A 8 26.87 -31.48 37.96
CA PHE A 8 25.86 -30.66 37.28
C PHE A 8 26.33 -29.24 36.99
N ARG A 9 27.18 -28.70 37.84
CA ARG A 9 27.77 -27.36 37.68
C ARG A 9 28.87 -27.33 36.62
N GLU A 10 29.62 -28.43 36.48
CA GLU A 10 30.66 -28.61 35.46
C GLU A 10 30.06 -28.90 34.08
N ASN A 11 28.92 -29.59 34.01
CA ASN A 11 28.22 -29.85 32.78
C ASN A 11 27.35 -28.68 32.27
N LYS A 12 27.15 -27.67 33.11
CA LYS A 12 26.60 -26.39 32.63
C LYS A 12 27.75 -25.53 32.10
N LYS A 13 28.44 -26.01 31.10
CA LYS A 13 29.26 -25.14 30.27
C LYS A 13 28.28 -24.24 29.50
N GLY A 14 27.95 -23.10 30.12
CA GLY A 14 27.30 -22.02 29.42
C GLY A 14 28.20 -21.57 28.27
N PHE A 15 27.61 -20.94 27.30
CA PHE A 15 28.34 -20.31 26.20
C PHE A 15 29.46 -19.42 26.77
N THR A 16 30.65 -19.52 26.21
CA THR A 16 31.70 -18.56 26.50
C THR A 16 31.31 -17.18 25.96
N LEU A 17 31.86 -16.12 26.56
CA LEU A 17 31.66 -14.76 26.13
C LEU A 17 32.07 -14.58 24.64
N ALA A 18 33.15 -15.23 24.22
CA ALA A 18 33.62 -15.20 22.84
C ALA A 18 32.65 -15.88 21.86
N GLU A 19 32.06 -17.02 22.22
CA GLU A 19 31.05 -17.71 21.41
C GLU A 19 29.79 -16.85 21.21
N LEU A 20 29.33 -16.20 22.28
CA LEU A 20 28.21 -15.29 22.22
C LEU A 20 28.52 -14.08 21.34
N LEU A 21 29.71 -13.50 21.45
CA LEU A 21 30.14 -12.38 20.61
C LEU A 21 30.16 -12.73 19.11
N VAL A 22 30.68 -13.92 18.79
CA VAL A 22 30.71 -14.40 17.38
C VAL A 22 29.30 -14.54 16.82
N VAL A 23 28.39 -15.15 17.58
CA VAL A 23 27.00 -15.32 17.16
C VAL A 23 26.30 -13.96 16.90
N VAL A 24 26.46 -13.03 17.84
CA VAL A 24 25.91 -11.67 17.70
C VAL A 24 26.51 -10.94 16.50
N ALA A 25 27.81 -11.08 16.27
CA ALA A 25 28.47 -10.48 15.12
C ALA A 25 27.93 -11.03 13.79
N ILE A 26 27.73 -12.33 13.67
CA ILE A 26 27.17 -12.97 12.48
C ILE A 26 25.73 -12.49 12.25
N VAL A 27 24.90 -12.51 13.27
CA VAL A 27 23.51 -12.02 13.19
C VAL A 27 23.46 -10.55 12.80
N ALA A 28 24.33 -9.72 13.35
CA ALA A 28 24.41 -8.30 13.00
C ALA A 28 24.73 -8.07 11.51
N ILE A 29 25.64 -8.85 10.95
CA ILE A 29 25.99 -8.77 9.52
C ILE A 29 24.80 -9.23 8.66
N LEU A 30 24.15 -10.33 9.02
CA LEU A 30 22.98 -10.85 8.28
C LEU A 30 21.83 -9.85 8.30
N VAL A 31 21.54 -9.24 9.43
CA VAL A 31 20.52 -8.19 9.56
C VAL A 31 20.87 -6.96 8.73
N ALA A 32 22.14 -6.52 8.79
CA ALA A 32 22.61 -5.35 8.05
C ALA A 32 22.42 -5.50 6.53
N ILE A 33 22.55 -6.71 5.99
CA ILE A 33 22.34 -6.98 4.58
C ILE A 33 20.84 -7.17 4.25
N SER A 34 20.10 -7.83 5.13
CA SER A 34 18.71 -8.23 4.88
C SER A 34 17.73 -7.07 4.93
N VAL A 35 17.93 -6.11 5.86
CA VAL A 35 17.01 -4.99 6.07
C VAL A 35 16.84 -4.11 4.82
N PRO A 36 17.91 -3.62 4.14
CA PRO A 36 17.73 -2.77 2.97
C PRO A 36 17.11 -3.51 1.79
N ILE A 37 17.39 -4.80 1.63
CA ILE A 37 16.77 -5.62 0.58
C ILE A 37 15.29 -5.81 0.86
N PHE A 38 14.93 -6.11 2.10
CA PHE A 38 13.55 -6.30 2.51
C PHE A 38 12.70 -5.03 2.32
N THR A 39 13.21 -3.87 2.73
CA THR A 39 12.51 -2.59 2.56
C THR A 39 12.30 -2.24 1.10
N ALA A 40 13.28 -2.49 0.23
CA ALA A 40 13.14 -2.28 -1.20
C ALA A 40 12.06 -3.19 -1.83
N GLN A 41 11.99 -4.46 -1.41
CA GLN A 41 10.95 -5.37 -1.88
C GLN A 41 9.57 -5.00 -1.36
N LEU A 42 9.49 -4.53 -0.11
CA LEU A 42 8.24 -4.06 0.49
C LEU A 42 7.69 -2.82 -0.27
N SER A 43 8.55 -1.88 -0.63
CA SER A 43 8.15 -0.71 -1.44
C SER A 43 7.62 -1.13 -2.81
N LYS A 44 8.28 -2.08 -3.49
CA LYS A 44 7.79 -2.62 -4.76
C LYS A 44 6.43 -3.32 -4.63
N ALA A 45 6.25 -4.11 -3.58
CA ALA A 45 4.99 -4.79 -3.29
C ALA A 45 3.87 -3.78 -3.00
N GLN A 46 4.16 -2.74 -2.22
CA GLN A 46 3.20 -1.68 -1.93
C GLN A 46 2.80 -0.91 -3.20
N LYS A 47 3.77 -0.60 -4.07
CA LYS A 47 3.50 0.02 -5.37
C LYS A 47 2.57 -0.84 -6.23
N ALA A 48 2.83 -2.14 -6.33
CA ALA A 48 1.98 -3.07 -7.07
C ALA A 48 0.56 -3.14 -6.48
N THR A 49 0.43 -3.16 -5.16
CA THR A 49 -0.86 -3.13 -4.47
C THR A 49 -1.62 -1.83 -4.75
N ASN A 50 -0.97 -0.69 -4.67
CA ASN A 50 -1.57 0.61 -4.96
C ASN A 50 -2.06 0.68 -6.41
N GLN A 51 -1.26 0.22 -7.36
CA GLN A 51 -1.65 0.14 -8.78
C GLN A 51 -2.85 -0.80 -9.00
N ALA A 52 -2.86 -1.96 -8.35
CA ALA A 52 -3.97 -2.91 -8.44
C ALA A 52 -5.27 -2.32 -7.89
N ASN A 53 -5.21 -1.66 -6.74
CA ASN A 53 -6.36 -0.98 -6.14
C ASN A 53 -6.88 0.16 -7.02
N MET A 54 -6.00 0.96 -7.61
CA MET A 54 -6.40 2.04 -8.53
C MET A 54 -7.06 1.50 -9.79
N ARG A 55 -6.55 0.40 -10.37
CA ARG A 55 -7.18 -0.28 -11.52
C ARG A 55 -8.54 -0.85 -11.16
N ALA A 56 -8.64 -1.52 -10.03
CA ALA A 56 -9.90 -2.07 -9.54
C ALA A 56 -10.94 -0.97 -9.30
N ALA A 57 -10.54 0.14 -8.69
CA ALA A 57 -11.39 1.30 -8.47
C ALA A 57 -11.90 1.89 -9.80
N LYS A 58 -11.00 2.05 -10.77
CA LYS A 58 -11.34 2.57 -12.11
C LYS A 58 -12.37 1.68 -12.80
N VAL A 59 -12.13 0.37 -12.84
CA VAL A 59 -13.03 -0.60 -13.47
C VAL A 59 -14.39 -0.65 -12.78
N ALA A 60 -14.41 -0.70 -11.46
CA ALA A 60 -15.64 -0.73 -10.68
C ALA A 60 -16.48 0.55 -10.85
N ALA A 61 -15.83 1.72 -10.87
CA ALA A 61 -16.50 3.00 -11.10
C ALA A 61 -17.10 3.10 -12.49
N VAL A 62 -16.38 2.68 -13.52
CA VAL A 62 -16.88 2.66 -14.91
C VAL A 62 -18.04 1.69 -15.05
N ALA A 63 -17.96 0.49 -14.47
CA ALA A 63 -19.04 -0.48 -14.48
C ALA A 63 -20.30 0.07 -13.79
N GLN A 64 -20.15 0.72 -12.65
CA GLN A 64 -21.26 1.35 -11.93
C GLN A 64 -21.89 2.51 -12.75
N TYR A 65 -21.03 3.32 -13.38
CA TYR A 65 -21.48 4.43 -14.25
C TYR A 65 -22.30 3.92 -15.44
N MET A 66 -21.85 2.85 -16.09
CA MET A 66 -22.56 2.25 -17.22
C MET A 66 -23.92 1.65 -16.86
N THR A 67 -24.12 1.25 -15.63
CA THR A 67 -25.39 0.73 -15.12
C THR A 67 -26.29 1.81 -14.51
N SER A 68 -25.75 3.02 -14.31
CA SER A 68 -26.52 4.15 -13.82
C SER A 68 -27.25 4.85 -14.95
N GLU A 69 -28.42 5.45 -14.66
CA GLU A 69 -29.19 6.25 -15.62
C GLU A 69 -28.63 7.68 -15.82
N LYS A 70 -27.39 7.94 -15.35
CA LYS A 70 -26.77 9.27 -15.34
C LYS A 70 -25.91 9.52 -16.58
N ASP A 71 -26.43 9.21 -17.74
CA ASP A 71 -25.75 9.49 -19.00
C ASP A 71 -25.49 10.98 -19.18
N GLY A 72 -24.21 11.33 -19.34
CA GLY A 72 -23.76 12.69 -19.60
C GLY A 72 -23.35 13.49 -18.38
N GLU A 73 -23.58 13.01 -17.18
CA GLU A 73 -23.20 13.69 -15.94
C GLU A 73 -21.78 13.33 -15.48
N LYS A 74 -21.14 14.25 -14.79
CA LYS A 74 -19.91 14.01 -14.06
C LYS A 74 -20.27 13.36 -12.73
N VAL A 75 -19.81 12.13 -12.49
CA VAL A 75 -20.11 11.38 -11.28
C VAL A 75 -18.84 11.04 -10.53
N PHE A 76 -18.90 11.17 -9.22
CA PHE A 76 -17.82 10.85 -8.30
C PHE A 76 -18.09 9.52 -7.61
N TYR A 77 -17.11 8.64 -7.61
CA TYR A 77 -17.18 7.34 -6.94
C TYR A 77 -16.09 7.21 -5.88
N LYS A 78 -16.47 6.79 -4.69
CA LYS A 78 -15.52 6.40 -3.64
C LYS A 78 -15.35 4.89 -3.65
N TYR A 79 -14.10 4.44 -3.76
CA TYR A 79 -13.75 3.03 -3.72
C TYR A 79 -13.48 2.58 -2.28
N ASN A 80 -14.11 1.49 -1.89
CA ASN A 80 -13.85 0.84 -0.62
C ASN A 80 -12.73 -0.18 -0.78
N LEU A 81 -11.59 0.10 -0.14
CA LEU A 81 -10.39 -0.76 -0.20
C LEU A 81 -10.55 -2.11 0.50
N GLU A 82 -11.52 -2.25 1.41
CA GLU A 82 -11.72 -3.47 2.18
C GLU A 82 -12.55 -4.50 1.42
N ASN A 83 -13.61 -4.07 0.77
CA ASN A 83 -14.54 -4.97 0.09
C ASN A 83 -14.52 -4.87 -1.44
N GLY A 84 -13.73 -3.94 -2.00
CA GLY A 84 -13.58 -3.80 -3.45
C GLY A 84 -14.79 -3.21 -4.17
N THR A 85 -15.70 -2.57 -3.44
CA THR A 85 -16.91 -1.96 -4.03
C THR A 85 -16.76 -0.46 -4.19
N VAL A 86 -17.54 0.13 -5.09
CA VAL A 86 -17.65 1.58 -5.26
C VAL A 86 -19.02 2.05 -4.83
N ALA A 87 -19.07 3.25 -4.26
CA ALA A 87 -20.30 3.97 -3.96
C ALA A 87 -20.21 5.38 -4.53
N GLU A 88 -21.33 5.90 -4.97
CA GLU A 88 -21.43 7.28 -5.42
C GLU A 88 -21.15 8.25 -4.24
N SER A 89 -20.48 9.34 -4.52
CA SER A 89 -20.09 10.36 -3.53
C SER A 89 -20.46 11.74 -4.03
N ASP A 90 -20.93 12.59 -3.12
CA ASP A 90 -21.21 14.00 -3.41
C ASP A 90 -19.95 14.88 -3.32
N LYS A 91 -18.82 14.31 -2.88
CA LYS A 91 -17.56 15.03 -2.75
C LYS A 91 -16.80 15.01 -4.07
N ASP A 92 -16.50 16.21 -4.58
CA ASP A 92 -15.61 16.37 -5.73
C ASP A 92 -14.14 16.17 -5.27
N PRO A 93 -13.44 15.12 -5.72
CA PRO A 93 -12.05 14.92 -5.36
C PRO A 93 -11.09 15.89 -6.06
N SER A 94 -11.53 16.61 -7.08
CA SER A 94 -10.73 17.64 -7.75
C SER A 94 -10.67 18.95 -6.96
N ASP A 95 -11.51 19.10 -5.94
CA ASP A 95 -11.44 20.22 -5.00
C ASP A 95 -10.27 20.02 -4.03
N GLU A 96 -9.30 20.93 -4.05
CA GLU A 96 -8.09 20.92 -3.23
C GLU A 96 -8.38 20.85 -1.73
N THR A 97 -9.54 21.36 -1.30
CA THR A 97 -9.94 21.33 0.12
C THR A 97 -10.22 19.92 0.64
N ASN A 98 -10.56 18.99 -0.23
CA ASN A 98 -10.83 17.59 0.11
C ASN A 98 -9.56 16.74 0.33
N GLY A 99 -8.38 17.27 -0.04
CA GLY A 99 -7.07 16.65 0.21
C GLY A 99 -6.79 15.41 -0.64
N TYR A 100 -7.44 15.29 -1.79
CA TYR A 100 -7.15 14.29 -2.80
C TYR A 100 -6.15 14.83 -3.83
N THR A 101 -5.39 13.94 -4.42
CA THR A 101 -4.44 14.25 -5.49
C THR A 101 -4.72 13.36 -6.69
N GLU A 102 -4.86 13.95 -7.87
CA GLU A 102 -4.95 13.19 -9.11
C GLU A 102 -3.63 12.45 -9.36
N LEU A 103 -3.72 11.18 -9.70
CA LEU A 103 -2.56 10.35 -9.94
C LEU A 103 -2.81 9.36 -11.07
N SER A 104 -1.87 9.27 -11.99
CA SER A 104 -1.85 8.18 -12.97
C SER A 104 -1.51 6.86 -12.28
N ILE A 105 -2.13 5.77 -12.73
CA ILE A 105 -1.88 4.43 -12.16
C ILE A 105 -0.40 4.05 -12.23
N ASN A 106 0.28 4.46 -13.29
CA ASN A 106 1.70 4.16 -13.46
C ASN A 106 2.61 4.91 -12.48
N ASP A 107 2.14 6.07 -11.99
CA ASP A 107 2.88 6.94 -11.07
C ASP A 107 2.63 6.61 -9.59
N ALA A 108 1.91 5.50 -9.31
CA ALA A 108 1.68 5.05 -7.95
C ALA A 108 3.00 4.82 -7.21
N ALA A 109 3.13 5.41 -6.02
CA ALA A 109 4.32 5.29 -5.18
C ALA A 109 4.29 4.00 -4.35
N GLY A 110 5.47 3.47 -4.02
CA GLY A 110 5.63 2.34 -3.12
C GLY A 110 5.84 2.72 -1.66
N ASP A 111 6.20 3.99 -1.42
CA ASP A 111 6.52 4.47 -0.07
C ASP A 111 5.28 5.00 0.67
N ASP A 112 4.18 5.18 -0.04
CA ASP A 112 2.93 5.72 0.49
C ASP A 112 1.82 4.66 0.54
N LYS A 113 1.10 4.61 1.66
CA LYS A 113 -0.15 3.85 1.77
C LYS A 113 -1.32 4.75 1.43
N TYR A 114 -2.11 4.36 0.43
CA TYR A 114 -3.32 5.09 0.09
C TYR A 114 -4.44 4.72 1.07
N THR A 115 -5.10 5.73 1.61
CA THR A 115 -6.21 5.56 2.56
C THR A 115 -7.56 5.59 1.87
N ASP A 116 -7.68 6.39 0.82
CA ASP A 116 -8.89 6.53 0.03
C ASP A 116 -8.54 6.62 -1.46
N ILE A 117 -9.39 6.04 -2.28
CA ILE A 117 -9.34 6.17 -3.74
C ILE A 117 -10.71 6.67 -4.20
N MET A 118 -10.71 7.74 -4.97
CA MET A 118 -11.90 8.25 -5.63
C MET A 118 -11.70 8.26 -7.14
N VAL A 119 -12.79 8.05 -7.87
CA VAL A 119 -12.77 8.03 -9.33
C VAL A 119 -13.82 9.01 -9.84
N ILE A 120 -13.41 9.88 -10.75
CA ILE A 120 -14.34 10.72 -11.51
C ILE A 120 -14.61 10.03 -12.84
N VAL A 121 -15.87 9.88 -13.18
CA VAL A 121 -16.30 9.40 -14.51
C VAL A 121 -17.12 10.48 -15.18
N LYS A 122 -16.76 10.82 -16.43
CA LYS A 122 -17.42 11.82 -17.27
C LYS A 122 -17.79 11.18 -18.61
N ALA A 123 -18.94 11.53 -19.15
CA ALA A 123 -19.37 11.03 -20.47
C ALA A 123 -18.54 11.63 -21.62
N ALA A 124 -18.23 12.94 -21.53
CA ALA A 124 -17.42 13.64 -22.51
C ALA A 124 -16.23 14.33 -21.84
N PRO A 125 -15.05 14.28 -22.42
CA PRO A 125 -13.90 15.03 -21.90
C PRO A 125 -14.09 16.52 -22.20
N GLU A 126 -13.83 17.35 -21.20
CA GLU A 126 -13.90 18.81 -21.33
C GLU A 126 -12.80 19.37 -22.24
N ASP A 127 -11.68 18.67 -22.33
CA ASP A 127 -10.47 19.03 -23.09
C ASP A 127 -10.30 18.26 -24.41
N GLY A 128 -11.29 17.46 -24.81
CA GLY A 128 -11.21 16.61 -26.00
C GLY A 128 -10.30 15.39 -25.85
N ASN A 129 -9.61 15.23 -24.71
CA ASN A 129 -8.75 14.09 -24.44
C ASN A 129 -9.57 12.91 -23.89
N LYS A 130 -9.57 11.79 -24.60
CA LYS A 130 -10.32 10.59 -24.19
C LYS A 130 -9.85 10.02 -22.84
N ASP A 131 -8.62 10.26 -22.46
CA ASP A 131 -8.04 9.76 -21.19
C ASP A 131 -8.58 10.53 -19.97
N SER A 132 -9.10 11.75 -20.16
CA SER A 132 -9.71 12.54 -19.09
C SER A 132 -11.13 12.14 -18.72
N ARG A 133 -11.73 11.17 -19.41
CA ARG A 133 -13.06 10.64 -19.06
C ARG A 133 -13.12 9.95 -17.72
N VAL A 134 -12.01 9.32 -17.33
CA VAL A 134 -11.90 8.60 -16.07
C VAL A 134 -10.61 9.02 -15.37
N GLN A 135 -10.77 9.77 -14.31
CA GLN A 135 -9.65 10.28 -13.51
C GLN A 135 -9.65 9.61 -12.14
N VAL A 136 -8.48 9.20 -11.68
CA VAL A 136 -8.28 8.55 -10.38
C VAL A 136 -7.61 9.52 -9.43
N TYR A 137 -8.18 9.67 -8.26
CA TYR A 137 -7.71 10.51 -7.18
C TYR A 137 -7.39 9.65 -5.96
N ILE A 138 -6.31 9.95 -5.31
CA ILE A 138 -5.87 9.24 -4.11
C ILE A 138 -5.71 10.18 -2.93
N LYS A 139 -5.89 9.62 -1.74
CA LYS A 139 -5.54 10.27 -0.48
C LYS A 139 -4.49 9.42 0.23
N LYS A 140 -3.39 10.07 0.63
CA LYS A 140 -2.30 9.42 1.33
C LYS A 140 -2.50 9.51 2.84
N LYS A 141 -2.01 8.52 3.57
CA LYS A 141 -1.89 8.63 5.02
C LYS A 141 -0.78 9.65 5.33
N LYS A 142 -1.16 10.69 6.05
CA LYS A 142 -0.17 11.60 6.64
C LYS A 142 0.62 10.90 7.75
#